data_8a1b25b88568250246a9c280cb16a63f
#
_entry.id   8a1b25b88568250246a9c280cb16a63f
#
_cell.length_a   1.000
_cell.length_b   1.000
_cell.length_c   1.000
_cell.angle_alpha   90.00
_cell.angle_beta   90.00
_cell.angle_gamma   90.00
#
_symmetry.space_group_name_H-M   'P 1'
#
loop_
_entity.id
_entity.type
_entity.pdbx_description
1 polymer ?
#
loop_
_entity_poly.entity_id
_entity_poly.type
_entity_poly.pdbx_seq_one_letter_code
_entity_poly.pdbx_strand_id
1 'polypeptide(L)'
;ARNAAMSCIDAPVHGPDGGLIGALDVSSARADHSQGLNSLISEAVCQIARDIEGRLFREAFPSCRILSCEETQASGPSLLAVDRDDVVMGASRAARRRFGLPLDSGLPQCTAADIMCEGSAAPSFDAAERAAVRRALIEANGNVMAAARALGVGRATLYRRMKRHGLTRIAGGVSQN
;
A
#
# COMPACT_ATOMS: atom_id res chain seq x y z
N ALA A 1 37.68 -12.82 -35.87
CA ALA A 1 37.08 -12.53 -34.58
C ALA A 1 35.63 -12.12 -34.81
N ARG A 2 34.66 -12.92 -34.42
CA ARG A 2 33.24 -12.58 -34.49
C ARG A 2 32.91 -11.79 -33.24
N ASN A 3 33.03 -10.46 -33.29
CA ASN A 3 32.38 -9.61 -32.31
C ASN A 3 30.90 -9.52 -32.68
N ALA A 4 30.10 -10.47 -32.20
CA ALA A 4 28.68 -10.24 -32.13
C ALA A 4 28.45 -9.16 -31.04
N ALA A 5 27.99 -7.99 -31.47
CA ALA A 5 27.54 -6.97 -30.53
C ALA A 5 26.34 -7.56 -29.78
N MET A 6 26.55 -7.99 -28.55
CA MET A 6 25.48 -8.41 -27.67
C MET A 6 25.01 -7.19 -26.88
N SER A 7 23.71 -6.95 -26.89
CA SER A 7 23.08 -6.00 -25.99
C SER A 7 22.30 -6.79 -24.89
N CYS A 8 22.43 -6.35 -23.66
CA CYS A 8 21.74 -6.92 -22.52
C CYS A 8 21.03 -5.81 -21.76
N ILE A 9 19.81 -6.06 -21.33
CA ILE A 9 18.99 -5.16 -20.52
C ILE A 9 18.49 -5.95 -19.33
N ASP A 10 18.88 -5.52 -18.14
CA ASP A 10 18.57 -6.18 -16.89
C ASP A 10 17.69 -5.30 -16.01
N ALA A 11 16.71 -5.89 -15.34
CA ALA A 11 15.94 -5.24 -14.29
C ALA A 11 15.96 -6.09 -13.01
N PRO A 12 16.28 -5.51 -11.83
CA PRO A 12 16.25 -6.23 -10.58
C PRO A 12 14.81 -6.60 -10.21
N VAL A 13 14.63 -7.76 -9.57
CA VAL A 13 13.37 -8.23 -9.01
C VAL A 13 13.54 -8.40 -7.51
N HIS A 14 12.69 -7.73 -6.74
CA HIS A 14 12.73 -7.76 -5.28
C HIS A 14 11.59 -8.61 -4.71
N GLY A 15 11.90 -9.29 -3.61
CA GLY A 15 10.94 -10.10 -2.87
C GLY A 15 9.95 -9.26 -2.02
N PRO A 16 9.00 -9.96 -1.37
CA PRO A 16 8.00 -9.32 -0.51
C PRO A 16 8.58 -8.57 0.70
N ASP A 17 9.77 -8.95 1.12
CA ASP A 17 10.56 -8.32 2.19
C ASP A 17 11.38 -7.11 1.72
N GLY A 18 11.38 -6.82 0.41
CA GLY A 18 12.15 -5.76 -0.22
C GLY A 18 13.58 -6.15 -0.58
N GLY A 19 14.02 -7.37 -0.25
CA GLY A 19 15.33 -7.91 -0.62
C GLY A 19 15.43 -8.26 -2.11
N LEU A 20 16.62 -8.18 -2.69
CA LEU A 20 16.86 -8.61 -4.08
C LEU A 20 16.79 -10.14 -4.15
N ILE A 21 15.92 -10.67 -5.02
CA ILE A 21 15.76 -12.12 -5.22
C ILE A 21 16.24 -12.60 -6.60
N GLY A 22 16.42 -11.68 -7.55
CA GLY A 22 16.88 -12.01 -8.89
C GLY A 22 16.91 -10.81 -9.81
N ALA A 23 17.15 -11.09 -11.07
CA ALA A 23 17.06 -10.09 -12.15
C ALA A 23 16.35 -10.70 -13.36
N LEU A 24 15.56 -9.87 -14.04
CA LEU A 24 15.00 -10.20 -15.34
C LEU A 24 15.96 -9.69 -16.41
N ASP A 25 16.52 -10.59 -17.20
CA ASP A 25 17.47 -10.30 -18.27
C ASP A 25 16.81 -10.49 -19.65
N VAL A 26 17.07 -9.57 -20.55
CA VAL A 26 16.76 -9.69 -21.97
C VAL A 26 18.03 -9.43 -22.76
N SER A 27 18.57 -10.48 -23.38
CA SER A 27 19.77 -10.43 -24.19
C SER A 27 19.44 -10.55 -25.69
N SER A 28 20.09 -9.77 -26.52
CA SER A 28 19.97 -9.81 -27.98
C SER A 28 21.34 -9.82 -28.66
N ALA A 29 21.50 -10.71 -29.64
CA ALA A 29 22.67 -10.80 -30.48
C ALA A 29 22.54 -9.95 -31.78
N ARG A 30 21.52 -9.10 -31.89
CA ARG A 30 21.28 -8.25 -33.07
C ARG A 30 22.07 -6.96 -32.96
N ALA A 31 22.76 -6.59 -34.03
CA ALA A 31 23.54 -5.37 -34.11
C ALA A 31 22.74 -4.15 -34.61
N ASP A 32 21.47 -4.36 -35.01
CA ASP A 32 20.62 -3.36 -35.69
C ASP A 32 19.59 -2.68 -34.76
N HIS A 33 19.83 -2.73 -33.44
CA HIS A 33 18.93 -2.08 -32.46
C HIS A 33 19.11 -0.55 -32.51
N SER A 34 18.04 0.15 -32.85
CA SER A 34 17.99 1.60 -32.68
C SER A 34 17.92 1.98 -31.21
N GLN A 35 18.40 3.17 -30.85
CA GLN A 35 18.32 3.68 -29.48
C GLN A 35 16.88 3.74 -28.96
N GLY A 36 15.91 4.08 -29.83
CA GLY A 36 14.49 4.09 -29.49
C GLY A 36 13.95 2.69 -29.15
N LEU A 37 14.36 1.65 -29.88
CA LEU A 37 13.95 0.27 -29.58
C LEU A 37 14.53 -0.20 -28.25
N ASN A 38 15.77 0.11 -27.96
CA ASN A 38 16.40 -0.22 -26.67
C ASN A 38 15.68 0.45 -25.50
N SER A 39 15.25 1.70 -25.64
CA SER A 39 14.46 2.40 -24.61
C SER A 39 13.11 1.73 -24.36
N LEU A 40 12.41 1.32 -25.42
CA LEU A 40 11.13 0.61 -25.30
C LEU A 40 11.31 -0.77 -24.62
N ILE A 41 12.34 -1.52 -25.00
CA ILE A 41 12.64 -2.82 -24.37
C ILE A 41 12.98 -2.62 -22.90
N SER A 42 13.80 -1.62 -22.57
CA SER A 42 14.16 -1.31 -21.18
C SER A 42 12.93 -0.99 -20.33
N GLU A 43 12.02 -0.15 -20.84
CA GLU A 43 10.79 0.17 -20.13
C GLU A 43 9.91 -1.07 -19.94
N ALA A 44 9.77 -1.92 -20.98
CA ALA A 44 9.00 -3.15 -20.88
C ALA A 44 9.59 -4.13 -19.87
N VAL A 45 10.90 -4.33 -19.86
CA VAL A 45 11.61 -5.20 -18.91
C VAL A 45 11.42 -4.70 -17.48
N CYS A 46 11.59 -3.40 -17.25
CA CYS A 46 11.34 -2.79 -15.95
C CYS A 46 9.88 -2.94 -15.50
N GLN A 47 8.93 -2.77 -16.43
CA GLN A 47 7.50 -2.94 -16.11
C GLN A 47 7.17 -4.38 -15.73
N ILE A 48 7.69 -5.37 -16.47
CA ILE A 48 7.48 -6.79 -16.17
C ILE A 48 8.10 -7.15 -14.80
N ALA A 49 9.30 -6.66 -14.50
CA ALA A 49 9.93 -6.86 -13.19
C ALA A 49 9.04 -6.31 -12.05
N ARG A 50 8.51 -5.11 -12.21
CA ARG A 50 7.57 -4.48 -11.25
C ARG A 50 6.27 -5.29 -11.09
N ASP A 51 5.73 -5.82 -12.18
CA ASP A 51 4.53 -6.66 -12.14
C ASP A 51 4.77 -7.98 -11.40
N ILE A 52 5.94 -8.59 -11.58
CA ILE A 52 6.39 -9.77 -10.85
C ILE A 52 6.47 -9.45 -9.35
N GLU A 53 7.14 -8.37 -8.96
CA GLU A 53 7.24 -7.92 -7.56
C GLU A 53 5.86 -7.72 -6.94
N GLY A 54 4.94 -7.06 -7.65
CA GLY A 54 3.59 -6.82 -7.18
C GLY A 54 2.76 -8.10 -6.98
N ARG A 55 2.96 -9.13 -7.82
CA ARG A 55 2.33 -10.44 -7.66
C ARG A 55 2.91 -11.20 -6.48
N LEU A 56 4.23 -11.31 -6.40
CA LEU A 56 4.92 -11.97 -5.28
C LEU A 56 4.53 -11.36 -3.94
N PHE A 57 4.40 -10.03 -3.88
CA PHE A 57 3.97 -9.35 -2.68
C PHE A 57 2.55 -9.76 -2.26
N ARG A 58 1.59 -9.81 -3.18
CA ARG A 58 0.21 -10.22 -2.86
C ARG A 58 0.12 -11.70 -2.47
N GLU A 59 0.90 -12.56 -3.12
CA GLU A 59 0.96 -13.99 -2.81
C GLU A 59 1.57 -14.27 -1.43
N ALA A 60 2.52 -13.44 -0.98
CA ALA A 60 3.13 -13.57 0.34
C ALA A 60 2.20 -13.15 1.49
N PHE A 61 1.21 -12.29 1.22
CA PHE A 61 0.29 -11.76 2.23
C PHE A 61 -1.18 -12.02 1.94
N PRO A 62 -1.60 -13.30 1.79
CA PRO A 62 -2.95 -13.66 1.34
C PRO A 62 -4.06 -13.28 2.35
N SER A 63 -3.71 -13.18 3.64
CA SER A 63 -4.64 -12.84 4.72
C SER A 63 -4.66 -11.36 5.06
N CYS A 64 -3.80 -10.56 4.44
CA CYS A 64 -3.68 -9.13 4.68
C CYS A 64 -4.47 -8.32 3.66
N ARG A 65 -4.91 -7.15 4.07
CA ARG A 65 -5.40 -6.12 3.16
C ARG A 65 -4.21 -5.42 2.52
N ILE A 66 -4.18 -5.34 1.19
CA ILE A 66 -3.11 -4.67 0.46
C ILE A 66 -3.53 -3.23 0.18
N LEU A 67 -2.78 -2.29 0.72
CA LEU A 67 -2.90 -0.87 0.42
C LEU A 67 -1.93 -0.53 -0.70
N SER A 68 -2.43 0.08 -1.78
CA SER A 68 -1.61 0.64 -2.84
C SER A 68 -1.55 2.14 -2.67
N CYS A 69 -0.35 2.66 -2.51
CA CYS A 69 -0.12 4.10 -2.48
C CYS A 69 0.30 4.51 -3.88
N GLU A 70 -0.53 5.32 -4.55
CA GLU A 70 -0.23 5.80 -5.90
C GLU A 70 1.09 6.54 -5.94
N GLU A 71 1.90 6.24 -6.95
CA GLU A 71 3.14 6.91 -7.23
C GLU A 71 3.46 7.07 -8.71
N THR A 72 4.35 8.00 -8.96
CA THR A 72 4.99 8.26 -10.24
C THR A 72 5.61 6.97 -10.80
N GLN A 73 5.40 6.71 -12.06
CA GLN A 73 5.72 5.47 -12.80
C GLN A 73 7.15 4.90 -12.66
N ALA A 74 8.07 5.62 -12.01
CA ALA A 74 9.49 5.25 -11.97
C ALA A 74 9.87 4.19 -10.91
N SER A 75 9.09 4.01 -9.85
CA SER A 75 9.57 3.29 -8.64
C SER A 75 8.91 1.93 -8.35
N GLY A 76 8.00 1.47 -9.20
CA GLY A 76 7.23 0.25 -8.96
C GLY A 76 6.08 0.44 -7.96
N PRO A 77 5.24 -0.61 -7.76
CA PRO A 77 4.05 -0.48 -6.91
C PRO A 77 4.43 -0.34 -5.43
N SER A 78 4.05 0.81 -4.85
CA SER A 78 4.20 1.07 -3.42
C SER A 78 3.09 0.37 -2.65
N LEU A 79 3.37 -0.84 -2.14
CA LEU A 79 2.40 -1.72 -1.50
C LEU A 79 2.70 -1.88 -0.01
N LEU A 80 1.66 -1.77 0.83
CA LEU A 80 1.68 -2.14 2.24
C LEU A 80 0.67 -3.28 2.47
N ALA A 81 1.09 -4.32 3.16
CA ALA A 81 0.21 -5.37 3.66
C ALA A 81 -0.15 -5.08 5.10
N VAL A 82 -1.43 -4.97 5.42
CA VAL A 82 -1.91 -4.67 6.77
C VAL A 82 -2.86 -5.75 7.26
N ASP A 83 -2.81 -6.02 8.54
CA ASP A 83 -3.74 -6.95 9.18
C ASP A 83 -5.10 -6.29 9.48
N ARG A 84 -5.94 -6.96 10.29
CA ARG A 84 -7.28 -6.48 10.68
C ARG A 84 -7.26 -5.26 11.60
N ASP A 85 -6.16 -5.07 12.31
CA ASP A 85 -5.93 -3.97 13.26
C ASP A 85 -5.14 -2.82 12.63
N ASP A 86 -5.01 -2.83 11.28
CA ASP A 86 -4.22 -1.88 10.50
C ASP A 86 -2.70 -1.89 10.80
N VAL A 87 -2.20 -2.94 11.47
CA VAL A 87 -0.77 -3.11 11.71
C VAL A 87 -0.07 -3.54 10.42
N VAL A 88 1.06 -2.93 10.10
CA VAL A 88 1.81 -3.21 8.88
C VAL A 88 2.61 -4.50 9.04
N MET A 89 2.22 -5.51 8.26
CA MET A 89 2.82 -6.84 8.23
C MET A 89 3.88 -6.98 7.13
N GLY A 90 3.79 -6.16 6.08
CA GLY A 90 4.70 -6.16 4.95
C GLY A 90 4.73 -4.83 4.23
N ALA A 91 5.87 -4.51 3.60
CA ALA A 91 6.04 -3.34 2.77
C ALA A 91 6.94 -3.69 1.57
N SER A 92 6.48 -3.39 0.35
CA SER A 92 7.29 -3.55 -0.85
C SER A 92 8.53 -2.63 -0.80
N ARG A 93 9.55 -2.92 -1.62
CA ARG A 93 10.74 -2.07 -1.67
C ARG A 93 10.41 -0.60 -2.00
N ALA A 94 9.48 -0.37 -2.90
CA ALA A 94 9.00 0.97 -3.24
C ALA A 94 8.36 1.66 -2.04
N ALA A 95 7.49 0.95 -1.30
CA ALA A 95 6.89 1.47 -0.07
C ALA A 95 7.94 1.76 1.01
N ARG A 96 8.92 0.88 1.20
CA ARG A 96 10.03 1.10 2.16
C ARG A 96 10.80 2.37 1.84
N ARG A 97 11.15 2.59 0.57
CA ARG A 97 11.83 3.82 0.14
C ARG A 97 10.97 5.06 0.35
N ARG A 98 9.69 4.99 -0.01
CA ARG A 98 8.77 6.11 0.09
C ARG A 98 8.58 6.58 1.53
N PHE A 99 8.39 5.63 2.43
CA PHE A 99 8.06 5.90 3.83
C PHE A 99 9.29 5.84 4.76
N GLY A 100 10.51 5.88 4.21
CA GLY A 100 11.73 5.86 5.02
C GLY A 100 11.90 4.60 5.89
N LEU A 101 11.26 3.49 5.51
CA LEU A 101 11.35 2.23 6.25
C LEU A 101 12.67 1.50 5.95
N PRO A 102 13.17 0.70 6.92
CA PRO A 102 14.40 -0.07 6.72
C PRO A 102 14.30 -0.98 5.49
N LEU A 103 15.32 -0.98 4.63
CA LEU A 103 15.36 -1.81 3.41
C LEU A 103 15.78 -3.25 3.69
N ASP A 104 16.70 -3.45 4.65
CA ASP A 104 17.37 -4.71 4.88
C ASP A 104 17.09 -5.30 6.27
N SER A 105 16.13 -4.77 7.00
CA SER A 105 15.75 -5.24 8.35
C SER A 105 14.24 -5.37 8.48
N GLY A 106 13.80 -6.00 9.59
CA GLY A 106 12.38 -6.14 9.92
C GLY A 106 11.65 -4.80 9.97
N LEU A 107 10.36 -4.84 9.67
CA LEU A 107 9.51 -3.65 9.77
C LEU A 107 9.30 -3.28 11.24
N PRO A 108 9.28 -1.98 11.58
CA PRO A 108 8.85 -1.55 12.91
C PRO A 108 7.38 -1.92 13.11
N GLN A 109 6.99 -2.24 14.33
CA GLN A 109 5.58 -2.40 14.68
C GLN A 109 4.89 -1.03 14.64
N CYS A 110 4.15 -0.77 13.58
CA CYS A 110 3.45 0.49 13.35
C CYS A 110 2.16 0.24 12.57
N THR A 111 1.23 1.15 12.66
CA THR A 111 0.01 1.09 11.84
C THR A 111 0.24 1.75 10.49
N ALA A 112 -0.62 1.41 9.51
CA ALA A 112 -0.59 2.10 8.21
C ALA A 112 -0.79 3.62 8.37
N ALA A 113 -1.60 4.04 9.35
CA ALA A 113 -1.81 5.45 9.65
C ALA A 113 -0.52 6.14 10.10
N ASP A 114 0.29 5.49 10.95
CA ASP A 114 1.57 6.03 11.42
C ASP A 114 2.54 6.27 10.25
N ILE A 115 2.56 5.34 9.28
CA ILE A 115 3.44 5.43 8.11
C ILE A 115 2.94 6.47 7.10
N MET A 116 1.62 6.49 6.84
CA MET A 116 1.04 7.33 5.78
C MET A 116 0.84 8.79 6.22
N CYS A 117 0.85 9.06 7.52
CA CYS A 117 0.71 10.39 8.11
C CYS A 117 2.05 11.02 8.46
N GLU A 118 3.10 10.85 7.65
CA GLU A 118 4.36 11.57 7.84
C GLU A 118 4.12 13.09 7.83
N GLY A 119 4.24 13.69 9.03
CA GLY A 119 4.04 15.13 9.24
C GLY A 119 2.80 15.51 10.04
N SER A 120 1.89 14.60 10.33
CA SER A 120 0.81 14.83 11.30
C SER A 120 1.16 14.09 12.60
N ALA A 121 1.06 14.80 13.73
CA ALA A 121 1.15 14.17 15.05
C ALA A 121 0.25 12.93 15.08
N ALA A 122 0.72 11.86 15.74
CA ALA A 122 -0.05 10.62 15.90
C ALA A 122 -1.51 10.98 16.20
N PRO A 123 -2.49 10.37 15.50
CA PRO A 123 -3.88 10.75 15.67
C PRO A 123 -4.21 10.66 17.15
N SER A 124 -4.69 11.75 17.72
CA SER A 124 -5.10 11.75 19.13
C SER A 124 -6.12 10.64 19.35
N PHE A 125 -6.20 10.09 20.55
CA PHE A 125 -7.21 9.08 20.89
C PHE A 125 -8.62 9.51 20.43
N ASP A 126 -8.91 10.79 20.51
CA ASP A 126 -10.16 11.41 20.06
C ASP A 126 -10.35 11.32 18.53
N ALA A 127 -9.29 11.52 17.75
CA ALA A 127 -9.32 11.36 16.30
C ALA A 127 -9.50 9.90 15.88
N ALA A 128 -8.82 8.97 16.55
CA ALA A 128 -8.97 7.53 16.33
C ALA A 128 -10.40 7.05 16.70
N GLU A 129 -10.95 7.50 17.84
CA GLU A 129 -12.33 7.22 18.24
C GLU A 129 -13.33 7.76 17.20
N ARG A 130 -13.16 8.99 16.74
CA ARG A 130 -13.99 9.60 15.68
C ARG A 130 -13.95 8.78 14.39
N ALA A 131 -12.78 8.34 13.96
CA ALA A 131 -12.61 7.54 12.75
C ALA A 131 -13.31 6.18 12.89
N ALA A 132 -13.16 5.49 14.02
CA ALA A 132 -13.82 4.21 14.29
C ALA A 132 -15.35 4.34 14.30
N VAL A 133 -15.90 5.36 14.97
CA VAL A 133 -17.36 5.63 15.00
C VAL A 133 -17.87 5.94 13.59
N ARG A 134 -17.15 6.76 12.81
CA ARG A 134 -17.54 7.10 11.44
C ARG A 134 -17.54 5.89 10.52
N ARG A 135 -16.51 5.04 10.60
CA ARG A 135 -16.41 3.79 9.81
C ARG A 135 -17.59 2.87 10.11
N ALA A 136 -17.86 2.59 11.38
CA ALA A 136 -18.98 1.72 11.78
C ALA A 136 -20.36 2.25 11.31
N LEU A 137 -20.55 3.58 11.30
CA LEU A 137 -21.78 4.18 10.78
C LEU A 137 -21.90 4.03 9.26
N ILE A 138 -20.80 4.16 8.51
CA ILE A 138 -20.78 3.96 7.06
C ILE A 138 -21.09 2.50 6.73
N GLU A 139 -20.42 1.55 7.36
CA GLU A 139 -20.64 0.10 7.16
C GLU A 139 -22.05 -0.33 7.52
N ALA A 140 -22.64 0.30 8.55
CA ALA A 140 -24.02 0.08 8.95
C ALA A 140 -25.06 0.89 8.15
N ASN A 141 -24.68 1.56 7.06
CA ASN A 141 -25.55 2.43 6.26
C ASN A 141 -26.34 3.45 7.12
N GLY A 142 -25.69 4.04 8.13
CA GLY A 142 -26.30 4.99 9.05
C GLY A 142 -27.16 4.37 10.15
N ASN A 143 -27.27 3.05 10.22
CA ASN A 143 -28.01 2.35 11.28
C ASN A 143 -27.20 2.35 12.59
N VAL A 144 -27.56 3.27 13.51
CA VAL A 144 -26.85 3.45 14.78
C VAL A 144 -26.88 2.20 15.67
N MET A 145 -27.93 1.37 15.60
CA MET A 145 -28.01 0.15 16.39
C MET A 145 -27.05 -0.92 15.87
N ALA A 146 -26.93 -1.07 14.55
CA ALA A 146 -25.97 -1.98 13.92
C ALA A 146 -24.52 -1.51 14.15
N ALA A 147 -24.24 -0.21 14.01
CA ALA A 147 -22.95 0.37 14.29
C ALA A 147 -22.51 0.21 15.75
N ALA A 148 -23.43 0.40 16.72
CA ALA A 148 -23.15 0.19 18.14
C ALA A 148 -22.78 -1.27 18.44
N ARG A 149 -23.48 -2.21 17.80
CA ARG A 149 -23.19 -3.65 17.92
C ARG A 149 -21.83 -3.99 17.33
N ALA A 150 -21.49 -3.43 16.15
CA ALA A 150 -20.19 -3.64 15.50
C ALA A 150 -19.02 -3.12 16.34
N LEU A 151 -19.24 -2.00 17.07
CA LEU A 151 -18.23 -1.41 17.97
C LEU A 151 -18.22 -2.03 19.38
N GLY A 152 -19.10 -2.99 19.68
CA GLY A 152 -19.21 -3.58 21.02
C GLY A 152 -19.64 -2.59 22.11
N VAL A 153 -20.35 -1.51 21.76
CA VAL A 153 -20.79 -0.46 22.69
C VAL A 153 -22.32 -0.36 22.76
N GLY A 154 -22.84 0.16 23.88
CA GLY A 154 -24.26 0.44 24.02
C GLY A 154 -24.71 1.59 23.11
N ARG A 155 -25.96 1.53 22.61
CA ARG A 155 -26.56 2.56 21.75
C ARG A 155 -26.44 3.98 22.34
N ALA A 156 -26.72 4.14 23.65
CA ALA A 156 -26.59 5.43 24.32
C ALA A 156 -25.13 5.95 24.32
N THR A 157 -24.18 5.06 24.50
CA THR A 157 -22.74 5.38 24.43
C THR A 157 -22.36 5.85 23.04
N LEU A 158 -22.84 5.17 21.99
CA LEU A 158 -22.56 5.57 20.61
C LEU A 158 -23.15 6.95 20.30
N TYR A 159 -24.39 7.24 20.71
CA TYR A 159 -24.98 8.57 20.53
C TYR A 159 -24.17 9.68 21.24
N ARG A 160 -23.66 9.43 22.44
CA ARG A 160 -22.83 10.38 23.17
C ARG A 160 -21.51 10.63 22.45
N ARG A 161 -20.88 9.59 21.90
CA ARG A 161 -19.65 9.69 21.10
C ARG A 161 -19.91 10.44 19.79
N MET A 162 -20.98 10.11 19.07
CA MET A 162 -21.40 10.83 17.87
C MET A 162 -21.56 12.32 18.14
N LYS A 163 -22.25 12.70 19.24
CA LYS A 163 -22.43 14.11 19.63
C LYS A 163 -21.10 14.77 19.95
N ARG A 164 -20.19 14.08 20.68
CA ARG A 164 -18.85 14.61 21.01
C ARG A 164 -18.06 14.92 19.74
N HIS A 165 -18.12 14.05 18.73
CA HIS A 165 -17.35 14.17 17.49
C HIS A 165 -18.08 14.95 16.38
N GLY A 166 -19.22 15.54 16.64
CA GLY A 166 -20.00 16.29 15.64
C GLY A 166 -20.53 15.45 14.49
N LEU A 167 -20.72 14.14 14.71
CA LEU A 167 -21.23 13.22 13.70
C LEU A 167 -22.78 13.23 13.77
N THR A 168 -23.42 13.91 12.84
CA THR A 168 -24.88 13.95 12.71
C THR A 168 -25.40 12.85 11.80
N ARG A 169 -26.58 12.30 12.12
CA ARG A 169 -27.28 11.31 11.33
C ARG A 169 -27.87 11.98 10.09
N ILE A 170 -27.39 11.61 8.89
CA ILE A 170 -28.05 11.96 7.64
C ILE A 170 -28.69 10.69 7.08
N ALA A 171 -29.94 10.79 6.64
CA ALA A 171 -30.59 9.75 5.87
C ALA A 171 -29.85 9.61 4.52
N GLY A 172 -29.04 8.53 4.38
CA GLY A 172 -28.30 8.23 3.16
C GLY A 172 -26.81 8.55 3.12
N GLY A 173 -26.20 9.07 4.20
CA GLY A 173 -24.75 9.34 4.25
C GLY A 173 -24.32 10.15 5.48
N VAL A 174 -23.06 10.03 5.88
CA VAL A 174 -22.48 10.82 6.97
C VAL A 174 -21.98 12.16 6.42
N SER A 175 -22.60 13.28 6.75
CA SER A 175 -22.07 14.62 6.47
C SER A 175 -21.35 15.20 7.68
N GLN A 176 -20.33 15.99 7.40
CA GLN A 176 -19.64 16.83 8.38
C GLN A 176 -20.28 18.22 8.37
N ASN A 177 -20.48 18.77 9.54
CA ASN A 177 -20.74 20.17 9.74
C ASN A 177 -19.55 20.80 10.42
#